data_c45cd3eea45d5f9b7f7d8fbebad3f8fd
#
_entry.id   c45cd3eea45d5f9b7f7d8fbebad3f8fd
#
_cell.length_a   1.000
_cell.length_b   1.000
_cell.length_c   1.000
_cell.angle_alpha   90.00
_cell.angle_beta   90.00
_cell.angle_gamma   90.00
#
_symmetry.space_group_name_H-M   'P 1'
#
loop_
_entity.id
_entity.type
_entity.pdbx_description
1 polymer ?
#
loop_
_entity_poly.entity_id
_entity_poly.type
_entity_poly.pdbx_seq_one_letter_code
_entity_poly.pdbx_strand_id
1 'polypeptide(L)'
;KESCATALAGHRAAILFNLNLWRITIVDKAVIYIHGKGGNAEEAIHYKPLFSNCDVIGLDYTAQFPWEAKEEFPLLFNSIYRNYKTVEVIANSIGAYFAINALSNQQIEKAYFISPVVDMERLIADMMIWANVTEDELKEKKEIQTTFGETLSWDYLCYARENPIIWEIPTHILYGEKDNLTSYGTIL
;
A
#
# COMPACT_ATOMS: atom_id res chain seq x y z
N LYS A 1 38.43 46.33 68.68
CA LYS A 1 37.40 45.33 68.98
C LYS A 1 36.98 44.81 67.67
N GLU A 2 37.62 43.71 67.33
CA GLU A 2 37.59 43.04 66.00
C GLU A 2 36.41 42.07 65.94
N SER A 3 35.70 42.11 64.90
CA SER A 3 34.69 41.12 64.57
C SER A 3 35.18 40.30 63.40
N CYS A 4 35.32 39.06 63.70
CA CYS A 4 35.76 38.02 62.78
C CYS A 4 34.60 37.65 61.83
N ALA A 5 34.77 37.82 60.52
CA ALA A 5 33.83 37.36 59.50
C ALA A 5 34.40 36.10 58.82
N THR A 6 33.83 34.95 59.14
CA THR A 6 34.16 33.68 58.56
C THR A 6 33.50 33.56 57.15
N ALA A 7 34.33 33.47 56.15
CA ALA A 7 33.89 33.22 54.76
C ALA A 7 33.55 31.74 54.61
N LEU A 8 32.30 31.47 54.34
CA LEU A 8 31.82 30.17 53.88
C LEU A 8 31.98 30.05 52.34
N ALA A 9 33.00 29.33 51.95
CA ALA A 9 33.19 28.93 50.52
C ALA A 9 32.16 27.86 50.12
N GLY A 10 31.11 28.32 49.47
CA GLY A 10 30.12 27.41 48.88
C GLY A 10 30.65 26.73 47.64
N HIS A 11 30.91 25.45 47.74
CA HIS A 11 31.17 24.63 46.57
C HIS A 11 29.86 24.47 45.78
N ARG A 12 29.75 25.21 44.67
CA ARG A 12 28.73 24.94 43.67
C ARG A 12 29.16 23.70 42.87
N ALA A 13 28.61 22.56 43.22
CA ALA A 13 28.66 21.39 42.35
C ALA A 13 27.90 21.72 41.06
N ALA A 14 28.62 21.93 39.97
CA ALA A 14 28.05 22.00 38.65
C ALA A 14 27.58 20.58 38.26
N ILE A 15 26.29 20.32 38.39
CA ILE A 15 25.69 19.13 37.82
C ILE A 15 25.66 19.35 36.32
N LEU A 16 26.66 18.80 35.63
CA LEU A 16 26.62 18.65 34.19
C LEU A 16 25.53 17.64 33.85
N PHE A 17 24.34 18.14 33.56
CA PHE A 17 23.33 17.35 32.85
C PHE A 17 23.89 17.02 31.46
N ASN A 18 24.41 15.83 31.33
CA ASN A 18 24.75 15.27 30.04
C ASN A 18 23.41 14.97 29.32
N LEU A 19 22.87 16.00 28.65
CA LEU A 19 21.78 15.88 27.74
C LEU A 19 22.31 15.07 26.54
N ASN A 20 22.39 13.75 26.70
CA ASN A 20 22.34 12.86 25.57
C ASN A 20 21.00 13.14 24.89
N LEU A 21 21.03 14.13 24.01
CA LEU A 21 20.02 14.34 22.99
C LEU A 21 19.95 13.02 22.22
N TRP A 22 19.04 12.15 22.61
CA TRP A 22 18.55 11.12 21.75
C TRP A 22 18.06 11.86 20.52
N ARG A 23 18.85 11.83 19.47
CA ARG A 23 18.40 12.26 18.15
C ARG A 23 17.28 11.29 17.79
N ILE A 24 16.06 11.66 18.14
CA ILE A 24 14.88 11.02 17.57
C ILE A 24 15.02 11.35 16.09
N THR A 25 15.49 10.39 15.33
CA THR A 25 15.46 10.49 13.87
C THR A 25 13.99 10.46 13.51
N ILE A 26 13.41 11.64 13.29
CA ILE A 26 12.05 11.72 12.77
C ILE A 26 12.14 11.10 11.37
N VAL A 27 11.52 9.96 11.20
CA VAL A 27 11.37 9.35 9.88
C VAL A 27 10.25 10.12 9.18
N ASP A 28 10.64 10.92 8.20
CA ASP A 28 9.69 11.81 7.49
C ASP A 28 8.97 11.10 6.33
N LYS A 29 9.36 9.87 6.03
CA LYS A 29 8.89 9.11 4.86
C LYS A 29 8.33 7.75 5.26
N ALA A 30 7.16 7.42 4.72
CA ALA A 30 6.59 6.08 4.80
C ALA A 30 6.53 5.41 3.43
N VAL A 31 6.61 4.09 3.46
CA VAL A 31 6.28 3.22 2.32
C VAL A 31 5.12 2.34 2.76
N ILE A 32 3.97 2.51 2.14
CA ILE A 32 2.76 1.74 2.45
C ILE A 32 2.73 0.51 1.54
N TYR A 33 2.67 -0.67 2.14
CA TYR A 33 2.54 -1.93 1.43
C TYR A 33 1.08 -2.38 1.35
N ILE A 34 0.63 -2.69 0.14
CA ILE A 34 -0.71 -3.19 -0.17
C ILE A 34 -0.55 -4.60 -0.73
N HIS A 35 -1.03 -5.59 0.02
CA HIS A 35 -0.87 -7.00 -0.33
C HIS A 35 -1.77 -7.43 -1.50
N GLY A 36 -1.50 -8.59 -2.08
CA GLY A 36 -2.34 -9.24 -3.06
C GLY A 36 -3.39 -10.17 -2.41
N LYS A 37 -4.10 -10.91 -3.25
CA LYS A 37 -5.08 -11.91 -2.79
C LYS A 37 -4.41 -12.95 -1.90
N GLY A 38 -5.00 -13.20 -0.74
CA GLY A 38 -4.48 -14.18 0.24
C GLY A 38 -3.24 -13.74 1.02
N GLY A 39 -2.73 -12.52 0.75
CA GLY A 39 -1.67 -11.89 1.54
C GLY A 39 -2.21 -11.17 2.78
N ASN A 40 -1.32 -10.45 3.47
CA ASN A 40 -1.67 -9.65 4.64
C ASN A 40 -0.67 -8.50 4.85
N ALA A 41 -1.01 -7.58 5.76
CA ALA A 41 -0.21 -6.40 6.06
C ALA A 41 1.19 -6.73 6.63
N GLU A 42 1.37 -7.88 7.29
CA GLU A 42 2.64 -8.26 7.90
C GLU A 42 3.75 -8.54 6.86
N GLU A 43 3.37 -8.86 5.62
CA GLU A 43 4.31 -9.05 4.51
C GLU A 43 5.16 -7.80 4.23
N ALA A 44 4.73 -6.63 4.68
CA ALA A 44 5.50 -5.38 4.64
C ALA A 44 6.92 -5.53 5.23
N ILE A 45 7.11 -6.47 6.17
CA ILE A 45 8.41 -6.74 6.80
C ILE A 45 9.49 -7.13 5.78
N HIS A 46 9.10 -7.80 4.69
CA HIS A 46 10.02 -8.25 3.64
C HIS A 46 10.65 -7.08 2.89
N TYR A 47 9.99 -5.93 2.85
CA TYR A 47 10.44 -4.74 2.14
C TYR A 47 11.26 -3.79 3.02
N LYS A 48 11.19 -3.90 4.35
CA LYS A 48 11.96 -3.05 5.29
C LYS A 48 13.44 -2.93 4.97
N PRO A 49 14.16 -4.02 4.63
CA PRO A 49 15.59 -3.93 4.31
C PRO A 49 15.91 -3.08 3.07
N LEU A 50 14.94 -2.87 2.18
CA LEU A 50 15.10 -2.10 0.94
C LEU A 50 14.92 -0.59 1.15
N PHE A 51 14.34 -0.18 2.29
CA PHE A 51 13.97 1.21 2.57
C PHE A 51 14.54 1.67 3.92
N SER A 52 15.86 1.82 3.99
CA SER A 52 16.61 2.02 5.24
C SER A 52 16.27 3.26 6.06
N ASN A 53 15.68 4.30 5.44
CA ASN A 53 15.33 5.57 6.09
C ASN A 53 13.82 5.87 6.00
N CYS A 54 13.01 4.85 5.88
CA CYS A 54 11.57 4.95 5.78
C CYS A 54 10.90 3.99 6.76
N ASP A 55 9.73 4.34 7.24
CA ASP A 55 8.85 3.38 7.87
C ASP A 55 8.12 2.59 6.78
N VAL A 56 8.22 1.27 6.82
CA VAL A 56 7.47 0.39 5.89
C VAL A 56 6.31 -0.20 6.66
N ILE A 57 5.10 0.13 6.22
CA ILE A 57 3.85 -0.12 6.93
C ILE A 57 2.91 -0.90 6.01
N GLY A 58 2.44 -2.06 6.45
CA GLY A 58 1.41 -2.79 5.72
C GLY A 58 0.04 -2.13 5.93
N LEU A 59 -0.70 -1.98 4.84
CA LEU A 59 -2.09 -1.55 4.90
C LEU A 59 -2.95 -2.75 5.30
N ASP A 60 -3.50 -2.69 6.51
CA ASP A 60 -4.38 -3.74 7.03
C ASP A 60 -5.81 -3.47 6.58
N TYR A 61 -6.19 -4.07 5.47
CA TYR A 61 -7.48 -3.86 4.82
C TYR A 61 -8.28 -5.17 4.66
N THR A 62 -9.58 -5.02 4.56
CA THR A 62 -10.53 -6.13 4.43
C THR A 62 -11.25 -6.18 3.09
N ALA A 63 -11.12 -5.14 2.29
CA ALA A 63 -11.74 -5.02 0.97
C ALA A 63 -11.46 -6.24 0.09
N GLN A 64 -12.52 -6.80 -0.47
CA GLN A 64 -12.48 -7.91 -1.43
C GLN A 64 -12.71 -7.44 -2.88
N PHE A 65 -13.27 -6.23 -3.02
CA PHE A 65 -13.63 -5.63 -4.29
C PHE A 65 -13.10 -4.20 -4.40
N PRO A 66 -12.91 -3.68 -5.63
CA PRO A 66 -12.36 -2.34 -5.83
C PRO A 66 -13.26 -1.22 -5.29
N TRP A 67 -14.57 -1.40 -5.27
CA TRP A 67 -15.48 -0.40 -4.69
C TRP A 67 -15.37 -0.34 -3.16
N GLU A 68 -15.12 -1.46 -2.49
CA GLU A 68 -14.85 -1.50 -1.06
C GLU A 68 -13.49 -0.85 -0.76
N ALA A 69 -12.46 -1.16 -1.56
CA ALA A 69 -11.15 -0.53 -1.44
C ALA A 69 -11.24 1.00 -1.64
N LYS A 70 -12.12 1.47 -2.54
CA LYS A 70 -12.35 2.89 -2.78
C LYS A 70 -12.90 3.64 -1.57
N GLU A 71 -13.63 2.95 -0.71
CA GLU A 71 -14.13 3.49 0.56
C GLU A 71 -13.11 3.33 1.70
N GLU A 72 -12.49 2.16 1.81
CA GLU A 72 -11.63 1.80 2.94
C GLU A 72 -10.22 2.43 2.83
N PHE A 73 -9.57 2.32 1.67
CA PHE A 73 -8.17 2.73 1.52
C PHE A 73 -7.89 4.20 1.82
N PRO A 74 -8.70 5.18 1.38
CA PRO A 74 -8.45 6.58 1.70
C PRO A 74 -8.45 6.85 3.19
N LEU A 75 -9.28 6.15 3.98
CA LEU A 75 -9.34 6.30 5.42
C LEU A 75 -8.08 5.77 6.10
N LEU A 76 -7.65 4.57 5.72
CA LEU A 76 -6.44 3.94 6.23
C LEU A 76 -5.19 4.73 5.80
N PHE A 77 -5.11 5.09 4.52
CA PHE A 77 -4.01 5.87 3.97
C PHE A 77 -3.86 7.21 4.69
N ASN A 78 -4.93 7.96 4.87
CA ASN A 78 -4.90 9.25 5.53
C ASN A 78 -4.49 9.15 7.00
N SER A 79 -4.81 8.05 7.68
CA SER A 79 -4.37 7.83 9.07
C SER A 79 -2.85 7.71 9.18
N ILE A 80 -2.23 7.10 8.17
CA ILE A 80 -0.77 6.95 8.06
C ILE A 80 -0.15 8.25 7.55
N TYR A 81 -0.68 8.79 6.45
CA TYR A 81 -0.14 9.96 5.75
C TYR A 81 0.06 11.17 6.66
N ARG A 82 -0.84 11.41 7.62
CA ARG A 82 -0.75 12.55 8.57
C ARG A 82 0.54 12.59 9.39
N ASN A 83 1.22 11.46 9.52
CA ASN A 83 2.42 11.33 10.34
C ASN A 83 3.72 11.49 9.54
N TYR A 84 3.64 11.60 8.20
CA TYR A 84 4.79 11.62 7.31
C TYR A 84 4.71 12.78 6.33
N LYS A 85 5.85 13.28 5.88
CA LYS A 85 5.93 14.34 4.86
C LYS A 85 5.75 13.77 3.45
N THR A 86 6.25 12.55 3.25
CA THR A 86 6.19 11.87 1.96
C THR A 86 5.75 10.43 2.16
N VAL A 87 4.94 9.95 1.21
CA VAL A 87 4.46 8.58 1.21
C VAL A 87 4.70 7.97 -0.17
N GLU A 88 5.28 6.78 -0.18
CA GLU A 88 5.36 5.90 -1.34
C GLU A 88 4.47 4.67 -1.13
N VAL A 89 4.16 3.97 -2.21
CA VAL A 89 3.31 2.78 -2.16
C VAL A 89 4.02 1.61 -2.83
N ILE A 90 4.00 0.44 -2.19
CA ILE A 90 4.27 -0.85 -2.82
C ILE A 90 2.94 -1.58 -2.91
N ALA A 91 2.58 -2.08 -4.10
CA ALA A 91 1.36 -2.85 -4.25
C ALA A 91 1.61 -4.12 -5.07
N ASN A 92 1.09 -5.25 -4.56
CA ASN A 92 1.29 -6.56 -5.14
C ASN A 92 0.01 -7.07 -5.81
N SER A 93 0.12 -7.56 -7.07
CA SER A 93 -0.95 -8.25 -7.78
C SER A 93 -2.26 -7.44 -7.82
N ILE A 94 -3.37 -7.98 -7.33
CA ILE A 94 -4.67 -7.29 -7.24
C ILE A 94 -4.64 -6.08 -6.30
N GLY A 95 -3.73 -6.06 -5.34
CA GLY A 95 -3.52 -4.87 -4.49
C GLY A 95 -3.14 -3.63 -5.28
N ALA A 96 -2.44 -3.79 -6.42
CA ALA A 96 -2.18 -2.69 -7.34
C ALA A 96 -3.47 -2.17 -8.00
N TYR A 97 -4.36 -3.06 -8.41
CA TYR A 97 -5.66 -2.67 -8.96
C TYR A 97 -6.50 -1.89 -7.95
N PHE A 98 -6.52 -2.35 -6.70
CA PHE A 98 -7.21 -1.65 -5.61
C PHE A 98 -6.58 -0.28 -5.32
N ALA A 99 -5.24 -0.21 -5.27
CA ALA A 99 -4.52 1.04 -5.08
C ALA A 99 -4.85 2.07 -6.17
N ILE A 100 -4.83 1.66 -7.44
CA ILE A 100 -5.16 2.51 -8.59
C ILE A 100 -6.58 3.06 -8.47
N ASN A 101 -7.54 2.21 -8.15
CA ASN A 101 -8.95 2.62 -8.02
C ASN A 101 -9.21 3.54 -6.83
N ALA A 102 -8.49 3.34 -5.72
CA ALA A 102 -8.79 3.98 -4.45
C ALA A 102 -7.88 5.19 -4.13
N LEU A 103 -6.65 5.20 -4.64
CA LEU A 103 -5.62 6.14 -4.21
C LEU A 103 -5.11 7.06 -5.32
N SER A 104 -5.68 7.04 -6.52
CA SER A 104 -5.23 7.86 -7.66
C SER A 104 -5.22 9.38 -7.37
N ASN A 105 -6.07 9.83 -6.46
CA ASN A 105 -6.17 11.24 -6.04
C ASN A 105 -5.39 11.55 -4.75
N GLN A 106 -4.63 10.60 -4.21
CA GLN A 106 -3.85 10.81 -3.00
C GLN A 106 -2.46 11.34 -3.32
N GLN A 107 -1.85 12.03 -2.35
CA GLN A 107 -0.49 12.56 -2.50
C GLN A 107 0.53 11.44 -2.27
N ILE A 108 0.80 10.69 -3.33
CA ILE A 108 1.80 9.61 -3.37
C ILE A 108 2.96 10.10 -4.22
N GLU A 109 4.19 10.06 -3.67
CA GLU A 109 5.39 10.50 -4.38
C GLU A 109 5.78 9.52 -5.49
N LYS A 110 5.65 8.23 -5.20
CA LYS A 110 6.05 7.14 -6.11
C LYS A 110 5.34 5.85 -5.75
N ALA A 111 5.11 5.00 -6.74
CA ALA A 111 4.62 3.65 -6.54
C ALA A 111 5.59 2.59 -7.08
N TYR A 112 5.52 1.39 -6.49
CA TYR A 112 6.23 0.19 -6.90
C TYR A 112 5.20 -0.93 -7.02
N PHE A 113 4.89 -1.34 -8.22
CA PHE A 113 3.93 -2.42 -8.47
C PHE A 113 4.65 -3.72 -8.79
N ILE A 114 4.24 -4.79 -8.14
CA ILE A 114 4.83 -6.11 -8.28
C ILE A 114 3.80 -7.03 -8.92
N SER A 115 4.09 -7.52 -10.12
CA SER A 115 3.16 -8.34 -10.94
C SER A 115 1.72 -7.81 -10.89
N PRO A 116 1.48 -6.51 -11.22
CA PRO A 116 0.22 -5.86 -10.97
C PRO A 116 -0.89 -6.38 -11.89
N VAL A 117 -2.10 -6.48 -11.37
CA VAL A 117 -3.30 -6.53 -12.20
C VAL A 117 -3.66 -5.09 -12.58
N VAL A 118 -3.62 -4.76 -13.87
CA VAL A 118 -3.95 -3.43 -14.41
C VAL A 118 -5.07 -3.46 -15.47
N ASP A 119 -5.50 -4.66 -15.88
CA ASP A 119 -6.60 -4.85 -16.81
C ASP A 119 -7.53 -5.95 -16.26
N MET A 120 -8.41 -5.54 -15.37
CA MET A 120 -9.33 -6.47 -14.71
C MET A 120 -10.41 -7.00 -15.66
N GLU A 121 -10.85 -6.18 -16.62
CA GLU A 121 -11.84 -6.64 -17.60
C GLU A 121 -11.26 -7.81 -18.41
N ARG A 122 -10.04 -7.66 -18.90
CA ARG A 122 -9.35 -8.71 -19.64
C ARG A 122 -9.12 -9.94 -18.77
N LEU A 123 -8.67 -9.77 -17.54
CA LEU A 123 -8.45 -10.89 -16.62
C LEU A 123 -9.73 -11.68 -16.38
N ILE A 124 -10.86 -11.00 -16.15
CA ILE A 124 -12.16 -11.67 -16.01
C ILE A 124 -12.55 -12.39 -17.31
N ALA A 125 -12.34 -11.76 -18.48
CA ALA A 125 -12.63 -12.39 -19.77
C ALA A 125 -11.78 -13.66 -19.99
N ASP A 126 -10.49 -13.61 -19.66
CA ASP A 126 -9.60 -14.78 -19.75
C ASP A 126 -10.06 -15.89 -18.78
N MET A 127 -10.45 -15.54 -17.55
CA MET A 127 -11.02 -16.51 -16.60
C MET A 127 -12.32 -17.12 -17.07
N MET A 128 -13.18 -16.35 -17.75
CA MET A 128 -14.41 -16.88 -18.38
C MET A 128 -14.09 -17.90 -19.46
N ILE A 129 -13.08 -17.62 -20.30
CA ILE A 129 -12.61 -18.57 -21.31
C ILE A 129 -12.11 -19.87 -20.67
N TRP A 130 -11.28 -19.77 -19.62
CA TRP A 130 -10.75 -20.94 -18.90
C TRP A 130 -11.84 -21.78 -18.23
N ALA A 131 -12.90 -21.10 -17.73
CA ALA A 131 -14.05 -21.76 -17.11
C ALA A 131 -15.10 -22.24 -18.12
N ASN A 132 -14.94 -21.93 -19.42
CA ASN A 132 -15.94 -22.16 -20.47
C ASN A 132 -17.30 -21.53 -20.12
N VAL A 133 -17.29 -20.29 -19.63
CA VAL A 133 -18.47 -19.51 -19.26
C VAL A 133 -18.67 -18.38 -20.25
N THR A 134 -19.90 -18.22 -20.74
CA THR A 134 -20.27 -17.08 -21.59
C THR A 134 -20.64 -15.85 -20.77
N GLU A 135 -20.59 -14.68 -21.41
CA GLU A 135 -20.98 -13.43 -20.74
C GLU A 135 -22.48 -13.42 -20.40
N ASP A 136 -23.33 -13.97 -21.30
CA ASP A 136 -24.76 -14.09 -21.03
C ASP A 136 -25.04 -14.99 -19.82
N GLU A 137 -24.30 -16.09 -19.69
CA GLU A 137 -24.40 -16.99 -18.56
C GLU A 137 -23.96 -16.31 -17.24
N LEU A 138 -22.84 -15.57 -17.27
CA LEU A 138 -22.37 -14.80 -16.10
C LEU A 138 -23.37 -13.72 -15.72
N LYS A 139 -23.94 -13.02 -16.72
CA LYS A 139 -24.96 -11.99 -16.49
C LYS A 139 -26.22 -12.55 -15.85
N GLU A 140 -26.66 -13.75 -16.28
CA GLU A 140 -27.85 -14.40 -15.74
C GLU A 140 -27.62 -14.90 -14.31
N LYS A 141 -26.50 -15.59 -14.09
CA LYS A 141 -26.17 -16.21 -12.79
C LYS A 141 -25.61 -15.25 -11.74
N LYS A 142 -25.10 -14.09 -12.18
CA LYS A 142 -24.43 -13.06 -11.39
C LYS A 142 -23.07 -13.49 -10.84
N GLU A 143 -22.98 -14.68 -10.28
CA GLU A 143 -21.75 -15.26 -9.75
C GLU A 143 -21.62 -16.72 -10.21
N ILE A 144 -20.40 -17.10 -10.59
CA ILE A 144 -20.08 -18.46 -11.00
C ILE A 144 -18.77 -18.89 -10.34
N GLN A 145 -18.82 -19.95 -9.53
CA GLN A 145 -17.65 -20.58 -8.97
C GLN A 145 -16.91 -21.37 -10.05
N THR A 146 -15.62 -21.11 -10.22
CA THR A 146 -14.80 -21.82 -11.18
C THR A 146 -14.15 -23.05 -10.55
N THR A 147 -13.73 -23.99 -11.39
CA THR A 147 -13.02 -25.21 -10.95
C THR A 147 -11.60 -24.94 -10.45
N PHE A 148 -11.03 -23.76 -10.75
CA PHE A 148 -9.71 -23.32 -10.30
C PHE A 148 -9.77 -22.40 -9.07
N GLY A 149 -10.92 -22.33 -8.39
CA GLY A 149 -11.06 -21.69 -7.08
C GLY A 149 -11.35 -20.19 -7.11
N GLU A 150 -11.58 -19.60 -8.28
CA GLU A 150 -11.99 -18.20 -8.41
C GLU A 150 -13.51 -18.10 -8.56
N THR A 151 -14.07 -16.96 -8.16
CA THR A 151 -15.47 -16.61 -8.42
C THR A 151 -15.52 -15.57 -9.52
N LEU A 152 -16.14 -15.92 -10.65
CA LEU A 152 -16.51 -14.92 -11.64
C LEU A 152 -17.71 -14.12 -11.13
N SER A 153 -17.65 -12.80 -11.25
CA SER A 153 -18.71 -11.88 -10.80
C SER A 153 -19.10 -10.95 -11.95
N TRP A 154 -20.39 -10.92 -12.24
CA TRP A 154 -20.96 -9.99 -13.23
C TRP A 154 -20.76 -8.53 -12.78
N ASP A 155 -20.99 -8.25 -11.52
CA ASP A 155 -20.86 -6.89 -10.98
C ASP A 155 -19.41 -6.41 -11.04
N TYR A 156 -18.44 -7.33 -10.84
CA TYR A 156 -17.03 -6.99 -10.98
C TYR A 156 -16.66 -6.66 -12.44
N LEU A 157 -17.16 -7.45 -13.40
CA LEU A 157 -16.96 -7.18 -14.82
C LEU A 157 -17.55 -5.82 -15.23
N CYS A 158 -18.77 -5.53 -14.81
CA CYS A 158 -19.42 -4.25 -15.06
C CYS A 158 -18.61 -3.09 -14.44
N TYR A 159 -18.19 -3.24 -13.20
CA TYR A 159 -17.37 -2.22 -12.52
C TYR A 159 -16.06 -1.96 -13.29
N ALA A 160 -15.35 -3.00 -13.72
CA ALA A 160 -14.10 -2.85 -14.45
C ALA A 160 -14.28 -2.08 -15.76
N ARG A 161 -15.39 -2.31 -16.48
CA ARG A 161 -15.76 -1.60 -17.72
C ARG A 161 -16.13 -0.14 -17.49
N GLU A 162 -16.83 0.14 -16.40
CA GLU A 162 -17.33 1.48 -16.08
C GLU A 162 -16.28 2.38 -15.40
N ASN A 163 -15.23 1.78 -14.82
CA ASN A 163 -14.19 2.48 -14.10
C ASN A 163 -12.82 2.26 -14.75
N PRO A 164 -12.51 2.94 -15.86
CA PRO A 164 -11.22 2.84 -16.50
C PRO A 164 -10.11 3.31 -15.56
N ILE A 165 -8.96 2.67 -15.64
CA ILE A 165 -7.80 3.02 -14.84
C ILE A 165 -7.30 4.42 -15.23
N ILE A 166 -7.15 5.28 -14.21
CA ILE A 166 -6.47 6.57 -14.31
C ILE A 166 -5.40 6.59 -13.22
N TRP A 167 -4.12 6.60 -13.63
CA TRP A 167 -3.01 6.59 -12.70
C TRP A 167 -1.85 7.40 -13.25
N GLU A 168 -1.56 8.54 -12.63
CA GLU A 168 -0.54 9.50 -13.08
C GLU A 168 0.70 9.51 -12.15
N ILE A 169 0.69 8.71 -11.08
CA ILE A 169 1.77 8.66 -10.12
C ILE A 169 2.96 7.94 -10.74
N PRO A 170 4.19 8.49 -10.64
CA PRO A 170 5.40 7.84 -11.13
C PRO A 170 5.54 6.43 -10.56
N THR A 171 5.59 5.41 -11.41
CA THR A 171 5.52 4.02 -10.98
C THR A 171 6.65 3.20 -11.57
N HIS A 172 7.29 2.40 -10.71
CA HIS A 172 8.16 1.32 -11.13
C HIS A 172 7.41 0.00 -11.09
N ILE A 173 7.49 -0.77 -12.15
CA ILE A 173 6.82 -2.07 -12.24
C ILE A 173 7.88 -3.16 -12.23
N LEU A 174 7.78 -4.07 -11.26
CA LEU A 174 8.48 -5.34 -11.24
C LEU A 174 7.55 -6.41 -11.80
N TYR A 175 7.90 -6.93 -12.96
CA TYR A 175 7.10 -7.87 -13.70
C TYR A 175 7.84 -9.20 -13.90
N GLY A 176 7.16 -10.31 -13.64
CA GLY A 176 7.70 -11.64 -13.88
C GLY A 176 7.55 -12.03 -15.36
N GLU A 177 8.65 -12.44 -16.02
CA GLU A 177 8.64 -12.86 -17.44
C GLU A 177 7.63 -13.97 -17.73
N LYS A 178 7.26 -14.77 -16.73
CA LYS A 178 6.30 -15.87 -16.81
C LYS A 178 4.94 -15.55 -16.19
N ASP A 179 4.64 -14.28 -15.99
CA ASP A 179 3.35 -13.85 -15.47
C ASP A 179 2.29 -14.07 -16.57
N ASN A 180 1.32 -14.92 -16.28
CA ASN A 180 0.24 -15.27 -17.21
C ASN A 180 -1.05 -14.47 -16.95
N LEU A 181 -1.12 -13.71 -15.84
CA LEU A 181 -2.33 -12.97 -15.46
C LEU A 181 -2.39 -11.60 -16.14
N THR A 182 -1.23 -10.97 -16.33
CA THR A 182 -1.14 -9.68 -17.02
C THR A 182 -0.10 -9.77 -18.13
N SER A 183 -0.46 -9.40 -19.35
CA SER A 183 0.50 -9.42 -20.45
C SER A 183 1.47 -8.25 -20.37
N TYR A 184 2.70 -8.42 -20.83
CA TYR A 184 3.68 -7.34 -20.92
C TYR A 184 3.17 -6.14 -21.72
N GLY A 185 2.42 -6.38 -22.80
CA GLY A 185 1.83 -5.30 -23.61
C GLY A 185 0.73 -4.51 -22.90
N THR A 186 0.15 -5.04 -21.82
CA THR A 186 -0.85 -4.36 -21.00
C THR A 186 -0.21 -3.41 -19.98
N ILE A 187 1.06 -3.66 -19.62
CA ILE A 187 1.81 -2.90 -18.63
C ILE A 187 2.47 -1.66 -19.23
N LEU A 188 2.74 -1.67 -20.54
CA LEU A 188 3.36 -0.56 -21.28
C LEU A 188 2.33 0.50 -21.68
#